data_d40019a741376c974e770b856adf0d27
#
_entry.id   d40019a741376c974e770b856adf0d27
#
_cell.length_a   1.000
_cell.length_b   1.000
_cell.length_c   1.000
_cell.angle_alpha   90.00
_cell.angle_beta   90.00
_cell.angle_gamma   90.00
#
_symmetry.space_group_name_H-M   'P 1'
#
loop_
_entity.id
_entity.type
_entity.pdbx_description
1 polymer ?
#
loop_
_entity_poly.entity_id
_entity_poly.type
_entity_poly.pdbx_seq_one_letter_code
_entity_poly.pdbx_strand_id
1 'polypeptide(L)'
;MWATSWGVSTRLMGALIMCHSDDEGLVLPPRLAPIQVVAIPIYRSEEEFIAISECFDKLKKEFKDKGISFKYDDDDNRRPGWKFSEYETKGVPVRLAMGPRDLANGKIEVARRDTKEKEILNFEGIVSYVEELLSEMQSGIFNNALDFRNKSIVEVESFDAFKEALKNGGFISAHWDG
;
A
#
# COMPACT_ATOMS: atom_id res chain seq x y z
N MET A 1 -15.28 -20.43 -35.67
CA MET A 1 -15.34 -19.23 -34.84
C MET A 1 -14.45 -19.46 -33.62
N TRP A 2 -13.46 -18.62 -33.35
CA TRP A 2 -12.58 -18.76 -32.21
C TRP A 2 -13.12 -17.89 -31.06
N ALA A 3 -13.18 -18.44 -29.86
CA ALA A 3 -13.66 -17.73 -28.69
C ALA A 3 -12.66 -17.90 -27.54
N THR A 4 -12.49 -16.86 -26.73
CA THR A 4 -11.70 -16.88 -25.47
C THR A 4 -12.61 -16.55 -24.29
N SER A 5 -12.37 -17.19 -23.15
CA SER A 5 -13.10 -16.94 -21.92
C SER A 5 -12.10 -16.68 -20.78
N TRP A 6 -12.36 -15.63 -20.03
CA TRP A 6 -11.53 -15.22 -18.90
C TRP A 6 -12.37 -15.29 -17.62
N GLY A 7 -11.84 -15.92 -16.59
CA GLY A 7 -12.54 -16.07 -15.32
C GLY A 7 -11.59 -15.79 -14.14
N VAL A 8 -12.10 -15.02 -13.17
CA VAL A 8 -11.40 -14.71 -11.92
C VAL A 8 -12.33 -15.03 -10.76
N SER A 9 -11.84 -15.73 -9.76
CA SER A 9 -12.60 -16.01 -8.52
C SER A 9 -12.06 -15.20 -7.35
N THR A 10 -12.85 -15.13 -6.27
CA THR A 10 -12.46 -14.50 -5.00
C THR A 10 -11.18 -15.10 -4.37
N ARG A 11 -10.74 -16.28 -4.85
CA ARG A 11 -9.47 -16.90 -4.43
C ARG A 11 -8.25 -16.00 -4.69
N LEU A 12 -8.31 -15.09 -5.67
CA LEU A 12 -7.22 -14.12 -5.91
C LEU A 12 -7.01 -13.16 -4.74
N MET A 13 -8.02 -12.92 -3.89
CA MET A 13 -7.83 -12.14 -2.67
C MET A 13 -6.87 -12.86 -1.70
N GLY A 14 -7.01 -14.18 -1.55
CA GLY A 14 -6.07 -14.98 -0.78
C GLY A 14 -4.65 -14.95 -1.34
N ALA A 15 -4.50 -15.03 -2.67
CA ALA A 15 -3.19 -14.91 -3.32
C ALA A 15 -2.55 -13.55 -3.07
N LEU A 16 -3.31 -12.47 -3.16
CA LEU A 16 -2.86 -11.09 -2.86
C LEU A 16 -2.31 -10.99 -1.42
N ILE A 17 -3.07 -11.52 -0.45
CA ILE A 17 -2.69 -11.53 0.96
C ILE A 17 -1.39 -12.30 1.16
N MET A 18 -1.30 -13.53 0.63
CA MET A 18 -0.11 -14.36 0.79
C MET A 18 1.15 -13.78 0.13
N CYS A 19 0.99 -13.00 -0.95
CA CYS A 19 2.13 -12.44 -1.68
C CYS A 19 2.67 -11.14 -1.08
N HIS A 20 1.81 -10.33 -0.47
CA HIS A 20 2.17 -8.94 -0.16
C HIS A 20 1.93 -8.52 1.29
N SER A 21 1.10 -9.25 2.06
CA SER A 21 0.79 -8.88 3.44
C SER A 21 1.91 -9.25 4.41
N ASP A 22 1.93 -8.57 5.54
CA ASP A 22 2.85 -8.82 6.64
C ASP A 22 2.09 -9.11 7.96
N ASP A 23 2.80 -9.27 9.08
CA ASP A 23 2.22 -9.59 10.39
C ASP A 23 1.35 -8.46 10.96
N GLU A 24 1.42 -7.25 10.42
CA GLU A 24 0.63 -6.09 10.85
C GLU A 24 -0.67 -5.93 10.06
N GLY A 25 -0.82 -6.65 8.95
CA GLY A 25 -2.04 -6.63 8.14
C GLY A 25 -1.79 -6.63 6.63
N LEU A 26 -2.77 -6.13 5.89
CA LEU A 26 -2.71 -6.07 4.44
C LEU A 26 -1.65 -5.06 3.96
N VAL A 27 -0.99 -5.38 2.85
CA VAL A 27 -0.21 -4.44 2.05
C VAL A 27 -0.80 -4.45 0.65
N LEU A 28 -1.63 -3.45 0.35
CA LEU A 28 -2.33 -3.40 -0.92
C LEU A 28 -1.52 -2.64 -1.97
N PRO A 29 -1.32 -3.24 -3.15
CA PRO A 29 -0.82 -2.47 -4.29
C PRO A 29 -1.73 -1.28 -4.56
N PRO A 30 -1.20 -0.06 -4.77
CA PRO A 30 -2.01 1.14 -4.93
C PRO A 30 -3.12 1.04 -5.97
N ARG A 31 -2.91 0.34 -7.09
CA ARG A 31 -3.92 0.14 -8.13
C ARG A 31 -5.10 -0.74 -7.72
N LEU A 32 -4.96 -1.53 -6.67
CA LEU A 32 -6.00 -2.41 -6.13
C LEU A 32 -6.63 -1.87 -4.85
N ALA A 33 -6.01 -0.87 -4.23
CA ALA A 33 -6.48 -0.31 -2.97
C ALA A 33 -7.78 0.49 -3.17
N PRO A 34 -8.89 0.14 -2.50
CA PRO A 34 -10.13 0.91 -2.56
C PRO A 34 -9.97 2.33 -2.01
N ILE A 35 -9.06 2.48 -1.03
CA ILE A 35 -8.63 3.75 -0.47
C ILE A 35 -7.12 3.80 -0.66
N GLN A 36 -6.65 4.73 -1.49
CA GLN A 36 -5.22 4.89 -1.74
C GLN A 36 -4.57 5.81 -0.72
N VAL A 37 -5.29 6.82 -0.27
CA VAL A 37 -4.82 7.80 0.70
C VAL A 37 -5.88 8.01 1.77
N VAL A 38 -5.48 7.92 3.03
CA VAL A 38 -6.32 8.29 4.16
C VAL A 38 -5.72 9.48 4.90
N ALA A 39 -6.53 10.47 5.23
CA ALA A 39 -6.13 11.63 6.03
C ALA A 39 -6.79 11.55 7.41
N ILE A 40 -5.98 11.74 8.45
CA ILE A 40 -6.40 11.63 9.84
C ILE A 40 -6.01 12.93 10.57
N PRO A 41 -6.99 13.71 11.05
CA PRO A 41 -6.73 14.91 11.84
C PRO A 41 -6.31 14.53 13.26
N ILE A 42 -5.36 15.29 13.81
CA ILE A 42 -4.95 15.19 15.20
C ILE A 42 -5.26 16.54 15.87
N TYR A 43 -6.27 16.60 16.72
CA TYR A 43 -6.75 17.82 17.32
C TYR A 43 -7.15 17.62 18.79
N ARG A 44 -7.25 18.72 19.52
CA ARG A 44 -7.71 18.77 20.92
C ARG A 44 -8.87 19.74 21.13
N SER A 45 -9.03 20.71 20.22
CA SER A 45 -10.11 21.69 20.25
C SER A 45 -10.87 21.69 18.94
N GLU A 46 -12.09 22.19 18.97
CA GLU A 46 -12.94 22.30 17.77
C GLU A 46 -12.36 23.30 16.75
N GLU A 47 -11.72 24.36 17.23
CA GLU A 47 -11.05 25.34 16.36
C GLU A 47 -9.91 24.72 15.56
N GLU A 48 -9.08 23.88 16.21
CA GLU A 48 -8.02 23.12 15.54
C GLU A 48 -8.59 22.16 14.49
N PHE A 49 -9.68 21.46 14.84
CA PHE A 49 -10.37 20.55 13.92
C PHE A 49 -10.87 21.26 12.66
N ILE A 50 -11.53 22.42 12.81
CA ILE A 50 -12.04 23.20 11.68
C ILE A 50 -10.88 23.61 10.75
N ALA A 51 -9.81 24.16 11.31
CA ALA A 51 -8.66 24.63 10.54
C ALA A 51 -7.96 23.49 9.77
N ILE A 52 -7.80 22.31 10.39
CA ILE A 52 -7.23 21.12 9.75
C ILE A 52 -8.17 20.59 8.68
N SER A 53 -9.48 20.57 8.93
CA SER A 53 -10.49 20.10 7.98
C SER A 53 -10.51 20.92 6.70
N GLU A 54 -10.39 22.24 6.80
CA GLU A 54 -10.29 23.13 5.63
C GLU A 54 -9.07 22.78 4.74
N CYS A 55 -7.95 22.40 5.35
CA CYS A 55 -6.77 21.94 4.60
C CYS A 55 -7.04 20.60 3.91
N PHE A 56 -7.62 19.63 4.60
CA PHE A 56 -7.93 18.34 4.01
C PHE A 56 -9.02 18.39 2.93
N ASP A 57 -9.96 19.33 3.04
CA ASP A 57 -10.97 19.54 1.99
C ASP A 57 -10.36 20.08 0.67
N LYS A 58 -9.30 20.88 0.78
CA LYS A 58 -8.53 21.29 -0.40
C LYS A 58 -7.83 20.08 -1.04
N LEU A 59 -7.12 19.31 -0.23
CA LEU A 59 -6.45 18.08 -0.71
C LEU A 59 -7.42 17.08 -1.32
N LYS A 60 -8.61 16.91 -0.75
CA LYS A 60 -9.65 16.03 -1.28
C LYS A 60 -10.04 16.37 -2.71
N LYS A 61 -10.13 17.65 -3.04
CA LYS A 61 -10.43 18.11 -4.41
C LYS A 61 -9.27 17.82 -5.36
N GLU A 62 -8.04 18.14 -4.93
CA GLU A 62 -6.84 17.93 -5.74
C GLU A 62 -6.58 16.43 -6.00
N PHE A 63 -6.73 15.57 -5.00
CA PHE A 63 -6.62 14.12 -5.17
C PHE A 63 -7.70 13.57 -6.11
N LYS A 64 -8.93 14.08 -6.01
CA LYS A 64 -10.01 13.71 -6.92
C LYS A 64 -9.70 14.07 -8.36
N ASP A 65 -9.13 15.24 -8.60
CA ASP A 65 -8.75 15.70 -9.95
C ASP A 65 -7.63 14.84 -10.55
N LYS A 66 -6.79 14.24 -9.70
CA LYS A 66 -5.76 13.26 -10.07
C LYS A 66 -6.29 11.81 -10.18
N GLY A 67 -7.56 11.58 -9.87
CA GLY A 67 -8.14 10.22 -9.87
C GLY A 67 -7.67 9.33 -8.72
N ILE A 68 -7.12 9.92 -7.65
CA ILE A 68 -6.65 9.21 -6.46
C ILE A 68 -7.79 9.10 -5.45
N SER A 69 -8.07 7.87 -4.98
CA SER A 69 -9.10 7.63 -3.97
C SER A 69 -8.61 8.11 -2.59
N PHE A 70 -9.24 9.17 -2.11
CA PHE A 70 -8.91 9.83 -0.86
C PHE A 70 -10.05 9.69 0.15
N LYS A 71 -9.72 9.28 1.35
CA LYS A 71 -10.65 9.25 2.49
C LYS A 71 -10.17 10.21 3.57
N TYR A 72 -11.03 11.11 3.99
CA TYR A 72 -10.87 11.89 5.22
C TYR A 72 -11.62 11.17 6.36
N ASP A 73 -10.92 10.86 7.44
CA ASP A 73 -11.49 10.19 8.63
C ASP A 73 -11.64 11.20 9.76
N ASP A 74 -12.80 11.80 9.83
CA ASP A 74 -13.25 12.79 10.81
C ASP A 74 -14.04 12.18 11.99
N ASP A 75 -14.13 10.84 12.09
CA ASP A 75 -14.79 10.17 13.21
C ASP A 75 -14.09 10.55 14.54
N ASP A 76 -14.81 11.21 15.44
CA ASP A 76 -14.34 11.68 16.74
C ASP A 76 -14.42 10.60 17.84
N ASN A 77 -15.13 9.50 17.59
CA ASN A 77 -15.30 8.41 18.56
C ASN A 77 -14.02 7.61 18.78
N ARG A 78 -13.02 7.76 17.92
CA ARG A 78 -11.81 6.94 17.93
C ARG A 78 -10.55 7.81 17.95
N ARG A 79 -9.60 7.44 18.81
CA ARG A 79 -8.32 8.13 18.92
C ARG A 79 -7.46 7.96 17.67
N PRO A 80 -6.62 8.94 17.29
CA PRO A 80 -5.74 8.85 16.11
C PRO A 80 -4.90 7.58 16.05
N GLY A 81 -4.31 7.13 17.17
CA GLY A 81 -3.50 5.91 17.21
C GLY A 81 -4.29 4.64 16.85
N TRP A 82 -5.56 4.55 17.24
CA TRP A 82 -6.44 3.45 16.82
C TRP A 82 -6.71 3.50 15.31
N LYS A 83 -6.99 4.68 14.78
CA LYS A 83 -7.21 4.89 13.34
C LYS A 83 -5.97 4.49 12.53
N PHE A 84 -4.78 4.83 13.02
CA PHE A 84 -3.52 4.44 12.38
C PHE A 84 -3.42 2.94 12.22
N SER A 85 -3.59 2.19 13.33
CA SER A 85 -3.56 0.72 13.32
C SER A 85 -4.65 0.12 12.43
N GLU A 86 -5.85 0.68 12.45
CA GLU A 86 -6.97 0.21 11.62
C GLU A 86 -6.67 0.32 10.12
N TYR A 87 -6.10 1.47 9.67
CA TYR A 87 -5.76 1.66 8.26
C TYR A 87 -4.50 0.93 7.85
N GLU A 88 -3.56 0.70 8.76
CA GLU A 88 -2.41 -0.18 8.56
C GLU A 88 -2.89 -1.63 8.36
N THR A 89 -3.78 -2.13 9.22
CA THR A 89 -4.39 -3.46 9.09
C THR A 89 -5.16 -3.61 7.77
N LYS A 90 -5.88 -2.57 7.34
CA LYS A 90 -6.60 -2.55 6.06
C LYS A 90 -5.69 -2.41 4.83
N GLY A 91 -4.41 -2.16 5.02
CA GLY A 91 -3.45 -2.05 3.93
C GLY A 91 -3.58 -0.79 3.08
N VAL A 92 -4.06 0.31 3.66
CA VAL A 92 -4.14 1.59 2.94
C VAL A 92 -2.73 2.07 2.61
N PRO A 93 -2.39 2.30 1.31
CA PRO A 93 -1.03 2.57 0.89
C PRO A 93 -0.39 3.78 1.57
N VAL A 94 -1.10 4.90 1.64
CA VAL A 94 -0.57 6.16 2.18
C VAL A 94 -1.50 6.71 3.25
N ARG A 95 -0.93 7.05 4.41
CA ARG A 95 -1.62 7.76 5.48
C ARG A 95 -1.03 9.16 5.62
N LEU A 96 -1.89 10.14 5.61
CA LEU A 96 -1.58 11.52 5.94
C LEU A 96 -2.07 11.84 7.35
N ALA A 97 -1.25 12.50 8.15
CA ALA A 97 -1.66 13.00 9.45
C ALA A 97 -1.23 14.45 9.62
N MET A 98 -2.07 15.26 10.23
CA MET A 98 -1.80 16.66 10.48
C MET A 98 -2.30 17.03 11.87
N GLY A 99 -1.40 17.62 12.65
CA GLY A 99 -1.71 18.21 13.94
C GLY A 99 -1.58 19.74 13.92
N PRO A 100 -1.94 20.43 15.03
CA PRO A 100 -1.86 21.89 15.10
C PRO A 100 -0.44 22.44 14.89
N ARG A 101 0.59 21.69 15.31
CA ARG A 101 1.99 22.07 15.10
C ARG A 101 2.40 21.96 13.63
N ASP A 102 1.91 20.93 12.97
CA ASP A 102 2.18 20.70 11.54
C ASP A 102 1.47 21.76 10.71
N LEU A 103 0.22 22.06 11.05
CA LEU A 103 -0.56 23.13 10.42
C LEU A 103 0.14 24.49 10.54
N ALA A 104 0.61 24.84 11.75
CA ALA A 104 1.31 26.11 12.00
C ALA A 104 2.61 26.24 11.20
N ASN A 105 3.26 25.11 10.88
CA ASN A 105 4.51 25.07 10.12
C ASN A 105 4.30 24.77 8.62
N GLY A 106 3.05 24.65 8.15
CA GLY A 106 2.73 24.29 6.78
C GLY A 106 3.24 22.89 6.40
N LYS A 107 3.23 21.94 7.35
CA LYS A 107 3.74 20.59 7.19
C LYS A 107 2.64 19.52 7.33
N ILE A 108 2.94 18.33 6.89
CA ILE A 108 2.08 17.17 6.98
C ILE A 108 2.94 15.89 7.15
N GLU A 109 2.53 14.99 8.02
CA GLU A 109 3.14 13.67 8.12
C GLU A 109 2.58 12.76 7.03
N VAL A 110 3.48 12.10 6.31
CA VAL A 110 3.19 11.06 5.32
C VAL A 110 3.76 9.75 5.84
N ALA A 111 2.94 8.72 5.92
CA ALA A 111 3.38 7.37 6.26
C ALA A 111 3.01 6.41 5.13
N ARG A 112 3.98 5.63 4.68
CA ARG A 112 3.77 4.60 3.66
C ARG A 112 3.62 3.22 4.29
N ARG A 113 2.72 2.41 3.73
CA ARG A 113 2.39 1.10 4.31
C ARG A 113 3.41 0.01 3.98
N ASP A 114 4.03 0.07 2.82
CA ASP A 114 4.94 -0.97 2.30
C ASP A 114 6.29 -1.03 3.02
N THR A 115 6.90 0.12 3.33
CA THR A 115 8.18 0.21 4.05
C THR A 115 8.04 0.63 5.51
N LYS A 116 6.84 1.10 5.92
CA LYS A 116 6.54 1.65 7.25
C LYS A 116 7.30 2.93 7.58
N GLU A 117 7.90 3.55 6.60
CA GLU A 117 8.59 4.82 6.73
C GLU A 117 7.60 5.97 6.92
N LYS A 118 8.04 6.97 7.68
CA LYS A 118 7.28 8.19 7.98
C LYS A 118 8.15 9.40 7.70
N GLU A 119 7.58 10.36 7.01
CA GLU A 119 8.25 11.61 6.66
C GLU A 119 7.37 12.80 6.98
N ILE A 120 7.98 13.93 7.35
CA ILE A 120 7.27 15.19 7.55
C ILE A 120 7.64 16.12 6.39
N LEU A 121 6.68 16.37 5.55
CA LEU A 121 6.84 17.13 4.30
C LEU A 121 6.11 18.47 4.35
N ASN A 122 6.39 19.33 3.39
CA ASN A 122 5.63 20.55 3.20
C ASN A 122 4.23 20.20 2.67
N PHE A 123 3.24 20.91 3.16
CA PHE A 123 1.86 20.75 2.69
C PHE A 123 1.71 21.12 1.21
N GLU A 124 2.42 22.16 0.79
CA GLU A 124 2.45 22.57 -0.61
C GLU A 124 3.15 21.52 -1.48
N GLY A 125 2.48 21.09 -2.56
CA GLY A 125 2.99 20.07 -3.48
C GLY A 125 2.79 18.63 -3.02
N ILE A 126 2.16 18.39 -1.86
CA ILE A 126 1.98 17.05 -1.29
C ILE A 126 1.22 16.09 -2.21
N VAL A 127 0.26 16.59 -2.99
CA VAL A 127 -0.54 15.77 -3.90
C VAL A 127 0.32 15.19 -5.02
N SER A 128 1.21 16.00 -5.60
CA SER A 128 2.13 15.52 -6.64
C SER A 128 3.13 14.52 -6.07
N TYR A 129 3.66 14.77 -4.86
CA TYR A 129 4.52 13.83 -4.17
C TYR A 129 3.83 12.48 -3.93
N VAL A 130 2.60 12.49 -3.43
CA VAL A 130 1.83 11.26 -3.16
C VAL A 130 1.50 10.51 -4.45
N GLU A 131 1.23 11.21 -5.56
CA GLU A 131 1.01 10.58 -6.87
C GLU A 131 2.26 9.79 -7.32
N GLU A 132 3.44 10.39 -7.20
CA GLU A 132 4.71 9.74 -7.50
C GLU A 132 4.99 8.58 -6.53
N LEU A 133 4.76 8.79 -5.24
CA LEU A 133 4.92 7.78 -4.20
C LEU A 133 4.05 6.55 -4.47
N LEU A 134 2.77 6.72 -4.82
CA LEU A 134 1.89 5.60 -5.15
C LEU A 134 2.38 4.81 -6.38
N SER A 135 2.97 5.49 -7.37
CA SER A 135 3.57 4.82 -8.53
C SER A 135 4.83 4.05 -8.16
N GLU A 136 5.67 4.63 -7.30
CA GLU A 136 6.86 3.97 -6.75
C GLU A 136 6.50 2.72 -5.94
N MET A 137 5.53 2.85 -5.01
CA MET A 137 5.02 1.74 -4.21
C MET A 137 4.48 0.59 -5.09
N GLN A 138 3.72 0.93 -6.14
CA GLN A 138 3.21 -0.07 -7.09
C GLN A 138 4.34 -0.87 -7.74
N SER A 139 5.38 -0.17 -8.18
CA SER A 139 6.55 -0.77 -8.81
C SER A 139 7.39 -1.56 -7.81
N GLY A 140 7.59 -1.03 -6.60
CA GLY A 140 8.33 -1.67 -5.53
C GLY A 140 7.72 -3.00 -5.09
N ILE A 141 6.40 -3.02 -4.84
CA ILE A 141 5.66 -4.24 -4.48
C ILE A 141 5.76 -5.30 -5.59
N PHE A 142 5.64 -4.90 -6.85
CA PHE A 142 5.80 -5.79 -7.98
C PHE A 142 7.22 -6.36 -8.08
N ASN A 143 8.23 -5.52 -7.97
CA ASN A 143 9.63 -5.93 -8.08
C ASN A 143 10.03 -6.87 -6.94
N ASN A 144 9.58 -6.60 -5.71
CA ASN A 144 9.82 -7.48 -4.56
C ASN A 144 9.24 -8.88 -4.78
N ALA A 145 8.02 -8.97 -5.30
CA ALA A 145 7.38 -10.25 -5.61
C ALA A 145 8.09 -10.97 -6.78
N LEU A 146 8.53 -10.23 -7.79
CA LEU A 146 9.28 -10.76 -8.93
C LEU A 146 10.65 -11.31 -8.48
N ASP A 147 11.36 -10.57 -7.65
CA ASP A 147 12.65 -10.98 -7.11
C ASP A 147 12.53 -12.23 -6.23
N PHE A 148 11.48 -12.27 -5.37
CA PHE A 148 11.20 -13.44 -4.56
C PHE A 148 10.93 -14.67 -5.44
N ARG A 149 10.09 -14.53 -6.48
CA ARG A 149 9.84 -15.59 -7.44
C ARG A 149 11.12 -16.07 -8.11
N ASN A 150 11.92 -15.15 -8.64
CA ASN A 150 13.14 -15.49 -9.37
C ASN A 150 14.18 -16.21 -8.48
N LYS A 151 14.31 -15.77 -7.23
CA LYS A 151 15.19 -16.42 -6.24
C LYS A 151 14.69 -17.81 -5.81
N SER A 152 13.38 -18.05 -5.95
CA SER A 152 12.75 -19.33 -5.59
C SER A 152 12.78 -20.35 -6.74
N ILE A 153 13.22 -19.99 -7.94
CA ILE A 153 13.33 -20.90 -9.09
C ILE A 153 14.77 -21.41 -9.16
N VAL A 154 14.95 -22.74 -9.18
CA VAL A 154 16.22 -23.41 -9.32
C VAL A 154 16.19 -24.23 -10.61
N GLU A 155 17.14 -23.99 -11.51
CA GLU A 155 17.29 -24.77 -12.74
C GLU A 155 18.21 -25.98 -12.49
N VAL A 156 17.79 -27.17 -12.94
CA VAL A 156 18.55 -28.40 -12.76
C VAL A 156 18.52 -29.24 -14.06
N GLU A 157 19.66 -29.92 -14.33
CA GLU A 157 19.86 -30.72 -15.55
C GLU A 157 19.85 -32.23 -15.29
N SER A 158 19.85 -32.67 -14.02
CA SER A 158 19.87 -34.08 -13.68
C SER A 158 18.86 -34.44 -12.62
N PHE A 159 18.42 -35.71 -12.62
CA PHE A 159 17.45 -36.21 -11.65
C PHE A 159 18.00 -36.19 -10.21
N ASP A 160 19.30 -36.39 -10.01
CA ASP A 160 19.90 -36.33 -8.67
C ASP A 160 19.97 -34.89 -8.14
N ALA A 161 20.29 -33.91 -9.00
CA ALA A 161 20.21 -32.50 -8.66
C ALA A 161 18.77 -32.09 -8.37
N PHE A 162 17.79 -32.60 -9.11
CA PHE A 162 16.36 -32.37 -8.83
C PHE A 162 15.95 -32.85 -7.45
N LYS A 163 16.35 -34.07 -7.05
CA LYS A 163 16.06 -34.63 -5.71
C LYS A 163 16.70 -33.79 -4.59
N GLU A 164 17.89 -33.28 -4.81
CA GLU A 164 18.59 -32.45 -3.83
C GLU A 164 17.92 -31.07 -3.71
N ALA A 165 17.57 -30.45 -4.83
CA ALA A 165 16.87 -29.17 -4.85
C ALA A 165 15.50 -29.22 -4.13
N LEU A 166 14.77 -30.34 -4.26
CA LEU A 166 13.49 -30.55 -3.57
C LEU A 166 13.58 -30.41 -2.04
N LYS A 167 14.73 -30.77 -1.43
CA LYS A 167 14.89 -30.68 0.03
C LYS A 167 14.86 -29.24 0.53
N ASN A 168 15.26 -28.29 -0.33
CA ASN A 168 15.32 -26.87 0.02
C ASN A 168 13.98 -26.14 -0.25
N GLY A 169 13.01 -26.80 -0.90
CA GLY A 169 11.76 -26.19 -1.32
C GLY A 169 11.93 -25.24 -2.54
N GLY A 170 10.89 -24.47 -2.85
CA GLY A 170 10.87 -23.56 -4.00
C GLY A 170 10.32 -24.22 -5.26
N PHE A 171 10.66 -23.67 -6.41
CA PHE A 171 10.27 -24.18 -7.74
C PHE A 171 11.48 -24.70 -8.47
N ILE A 172 11.36 -25.88 -9.05
CA ILE A 172 12.46 -26.51 -9.78
C ILE A 172 12.07 -26.55 -11.27
N SER A 173 12.95 -25.94 -12.08
CA SER A 173 12.86 -25.99 -13.53
C SER A 173 13.78 -27.12 -14.02
N ALA A 174 13.18 -28.14 -14.66
CA ALA A 174 13.90 -29.29 -15.18
C ALA A 174 13.35 -29.68 -16.56
N HIS A 175 14.19 -30.29 -17.38
CA HIS A 175 13.71 -30.93 -18.60
C HIS A 175 12.85 -32.14 -18.26
N TRP A 176 11.75 -32.28 -18.99
CA TRP A 176 10.91 -33.47 -18.92
C TRP A 176 11.18 -34.36 -20.13
N ASP A 177 11.66 -35.55 -19.89
CA ASP A 177 12.06 -36.50 -20.93
C ASP A 177 11.12 -37.72 -21.07
N GLY A 178 9.90 -37.59 -20.54
CA GLY A 178 8.84 -38.56 -20.69
C GLY A 178 8.53 -39.39 -19.46
#